data_7ac049d796f4acf09d9773e70a07d864
#
_entry.id   7ac049d796f4acf09d9773e70a07d864
#
_cell.length_a   1.000
_cell.length_b   1.000
_cell.length_c   1.000
_cell.angle_alpha   90.00
_cell.angle_beta   90.00
_cell.angle_gamma   90.00
#
_symmetry.space_group_name_H-M   'P 1'
#
loop_
_entity.id
_entity.type
_entity.pdbx_description
1 polymer ?
#
loop_
_entity_poly.entity_id
_entity_poly.type
_entity_poly.pdbx_seq_one_letter_code
_entity_poly.pdbx_strand_id
1 'polypeptide(L)'
;MYLRNTMIVLSGASASGKTEAAKMLTSKYGIVKAITTTTRPMRVNEVDGRDYFFVTKERFQEMIKEDLFVEHTLYNGNYYGSTKSQIADNRSVVIDLEGLKSYSSLNDKRIVTFYLSTSEDVRYRRMLERGDSEADAQRRLENDRKIFASGNIPNVNYRIDSENKTIEQVADEVYRLYCKTMKAISNS
;
A
#
# COMPACT_ATOMS: atom_id res chain seq x y z
N MET A 1 7.76 -25.63 -6.26
CA MET A 1 7.90 -24.69 -7.37
C MET A 1 7.99 -23.30 -6.72
N TYR A 2 9.19 -22.76 -6.59
CA TYR A 2 9.43 -21.49 -5.92
C TYR A 2 8.88 -20.36 -6.80
N LEU A 3 7.81 -19.72 -6.34
CA LEU A 3 7.27 -18.49 -6.91
C LEU A 3 8.33 -17.40 -6.69
N ARG A 4 8.95 -16.92 -7.77
CA ARG A 4 10.05 -15.96 -7.69
C ARG A 4 9.53 -14.58 -7.30
N ASN A 5 9.96 -14.11 -6.13
CA ASN A 5 10.07 -12.70 -5.69
C ASN A 5 9.02 -11.73 -6.25
N THR A 6 7.76 -11.87 -5.88
CA THR A 6 6.72 -10.95 -6.30
C THR A 6 6.00 -10.36 -5.11
N MET A 7 5.66 -9.10 -5.25
CA MET A 7 5.07 -8.27 -4.21
C MET A 7 3.74 -7.70 -4.66
N ILE A 8 2.77 -7.69 -3.75
CA ILE A 8 1.48 -7.02 -3.94
C ILE A 8 1.59 -5.57 -3.46
N VAL A 9 1.27 -4.62 -4.34
CA VAL A 9 1.21 -3.19 -4.00
C VAL A 9 -0.25 -2.75 -4.06
N LEU A 10 -0.79 -2.30 -2.92
CA LEU A 10 -2.18 -1.84 -2.79
C LEU A 10 -2.22 -0.32 -2.65
N SER A 11 -2.95 0.35 -3.54
CA SER A 11 -3.23 1.78 -3.45
C SER A 11 -4.71 2.09 -3.68
N GLY A 12 -5.12 3.31 -3.39
CA GLY A 12 -6.49 3.80 -3.52
C GLY A 12 -6.78 4.91 -2.51
N ALA A 13 -7.89 5.58 -2.65
CA ALA A 13 -8.30 6.68 -1.79
C ALA A 13 -8.57 6.27 -0.34
N SER A 14 -8.76 7.22 0.56
CA SER A 14 -9.11 7.00 1.97
C SER A 14 -10.36 6.12 2.08
N ALA A 15 -10.37 5.19 3.02
CA ALA A 15 -11.46 4.23 3.27
C ALA A 15 -11.84 3.32 2.08
N SER A 16 -10.97 3.15 1.07
CA SER A 16 -11.19 2.17 -0.01
C SER A 16 -10.95 0.70 0.40
N GLY A 17 -10.53 0.45 1.65
CA GLY A 17 -10.37 -0.91 2.17
C GLY A 17 -8.95 -1.49 2.07
N LYS A 18 -7.94 -0.73 1.60
CA LYS A 18 -6.55 -1.20 1.42
C LYS A 18 -5.97 -1.93 2.63
N THR A 19 -6.04 -1.28 3.79
CA THR A 19 -5.44 -1.81 5.03
C THR A 19 -6.11 -3.09 5.48
N GLU A 20 -7.44 -3.14 5.40
CA GLU A 20 -8.19 -4.33 5.78
C GLU A 20 -7.98 -5.47 4.77
N ALA A 21 -7.91 -5.16 3.47
CA ALA A 21 -7.56 -6.15 2.46
C ALA A 21 -6.14 -6.71 2.67
N ALA A 22 -5.16 -5.87 3.02
CA ALA A 22 -3.81 -6.33 3.35
C ALA A 22 -3.78 -7.25 4.59
N LYS A 23 -4.54 -6.93 5.64
CA LYS A 23 -4.68 -7.80 6.82
C LYS A 23 -5.32 -9.14 6.45
N MET A 24 -6.36 -9.12 5.61
CA MET A 24 -7.03 -10.32 5.14
C MET A 24 -6.10 -11.18 4.26
N LEU A 25 -5.29 -10.57 3.39
CA LEU A 25 -4.25 -11.26 2.63
C LEU A 25 -3.23 -11.96 3.53
N THR A 26 -2.86 -11.31 4.65
CA THR A 26 -1.96 -11.93 5.63
C THR A 26 -2.62 -13.11 6.33
N SER A 27 -3.82 -12.94 6.86
CA SER A 27 -4.50 -13.98 7.64
C SER A 27 -4.91 -15.19 6.82
N LYS A 28 -5.36 -14.98 5.57
CA LYS A 28 -5.93 -16.03 4.72
C LYS A 28 -4.90 -16.69 3.80
N TYR A 29 -3.91 -15.92 3.34
CA TYR A 29 -2.97 -16.37 2.29
C TYR A 29 -1.50 -16.31 2.71
N GLY A 30 -1.20 -15.87 3.93
CA GLY A 30 0.17 -15.74 4.40
C GLY A 30 1.00 -14.66 3.71
N ILE A 31 0.33 -13.68 3.05
CA ILE A 31 1.01 -12.53 2.43
C ILE A 31 1.42 -11.54 3.53
N VAL A 32 2.69 -11.48 3.86
CA VAL A 32 3.20 -10.68 4.97
C VAL A 32 3.28 -9.21 4.58
N LYS A 33 2.91 -8.31 5.49
CA LYS A 33 3.07 -6.86 5.28
C LYS A 33 4.56 -6.52 5.16
N ALA A 34 4.95 -5.75 4.14
CA ALA A 34 6.28 -5.15 4.07
C ALA A 34 6.46 -4.14 5.22
N ILE A 35 7.64 -4.15 5.82
CA ILE A 35 7.96 -3.28 6.94
C ILE A 35 8.61 -2.02 6.39
N THR A 36 7.95 -0.88 6.58
CA THR A 36 8.44 0.43 6.15
C THR A 36 9.37 1.04 7.20
N THR A 37 10.21 1.97 6.78
CA THR A 37 11.15 2.69 7.65
C THR A 37 10.58 4.03 8.05
N THR A 38 10.80 4.47 9.29
CA THR A 38 10.36 5.78 9.78
C THR A 38 11.34 6.41 10.76
N THR A 39 11.32 7.75 10.80
CA THR A 39 12.04 8.54 11.82
C THR A 39 11.15 8.97 12.98
N ARG A 40 9.86 8.60 12.95
CA ARG A 40 8.96 8.84 14.07
C ARG A 40 9.41 8.03 15.29
N PRO A 41 9.41 8.62 16.49
CA PRO A 41 9.66 7.84 17.70
C PRO A 41 8.70 6.65 17.82
N MET A 42 9.24 5.52 18.26
CA MET A 42 8.46 4.30 18.52
C MET A 42 7.44 4.56 19.62
N ARG A 43 6.22 4.09 19.45
CA ARG A 43 5.14 4.17 20.45
C ARG A 43 5.22 2.99 21.42
N VAL A 44 4.53 3.15 22.57
CA VAL A 44 4.30 2.02 23.48
C VAL A 44 3.60 0.90 22.71
N ASN A 45 4.07 -0.34 22.84
CA ASN A 45 3.58 -1.54 22.15
C ASN A 45 4.00 -1.71 20.66
N GLU A 46 4.74 -0.77 20.06
CA GLU A 46 5.39 -1.01 18.77
C GLU A 46 6.72 -1.74 18.96
N VAL A 47 7.15 -2.50 17.97
CA VAL A 47 8.40 -3.27 17.99
C VAL A 47 9.16 -2.96 16.71
N ASP A 48 10.45 -2.61 16.87
CA ASP A 48 11.36 -2.41 15.73
C ASP A 48 11.49 -3.69 14.91
N GLY A 49 11.51 -3.54 13.58
CA GLY A 49 11.57 -4.67 12.65
C GLY A 49 10.25 -5.47 12.52
N ARG A 50 9.20 -5.09 13.24
CA ARG A 50 7.84 -5.66 13.12
C ARG A 50 6.82 -4.64 12.62
N ASP A 51 6.74 -3.50 13.30
CA ASP A 51 5.77 -2.45 12.97
C ASP A 51 6.36 -1.45 11.96
N TYR A 52 7.60 -1.05 12.21
CA TYR A 52 8.46 -0.24 11.36
C TYR A 52 9.93 -0.61 11.61
N PHE A 53 10.82 -0.22 10.69
CA PHE A 53 12.23 0.00 11.01
C PHE A 53 12.36 1.43 11.51
N PHE A 54 12.64 1.60 12.82
CA PHE A 54 12.80 2.91 13.44
C PHE A 54 14.25 3.37 13.33
N VAL A 55 14.48 4.49 12.65
CA VAL A 55 15.81 5.03 12.42
C VAL A 55 15.88 6.51 12.79
N THR A 56 17.10 7.06 12.98
CA THR A 56 17.27 8.50 13.16
C THR A 56 17.05 9.25 11.86
N LYS A 57 16.84 10.59 11.93
CA LYS A 57 16.70 11.42 10.73
C LYS A 57 17.97 11.39 9.88
N GLU A 58 19.14 11.41 10.53
CA GLU A 58 20.45 11.35 9.89
C GLU A 58 20.59 10.03 9.11
N ARG A 59 20.27 8.89 9.76
CA ARG A 59 20.33 7.58 9.09
C ARG A 59 19.35 7.50 7.92
N PHE A 60 18.15 8.03 8.06
CA PHE A 60 17.17 8.05 6.95
C PHE A 60 17.69 8.86 5.76
N GLN A 61 18.33 10.02 6.02
CA GLN A 61 18.93 10.85 4.98
C GLN A 61 20.13 10.16 4.28
N GLU A 62 20.92 9.41 5.03
CA GLU A 62 21.97 8.56 4.44
C GLU A 62 21.35 7.49 3.52
N MET A 63 20.30 6.81 3.97
CA MET A 63 19.59 5.80 3.17
C MET A 63 19.00 6.41 1.87
N ILE A 64 18.57 7.69 1.88
CA ILE A 64 18.17 8.39 0.65
C ILE A 64 19.37 8.56 -0.29
N LYS A 65 20.52 9.01 0.23
CA LYS A 65 21.75 9.20 -0.57
C LYS A 65 22.28 7.87 -1.14
N GLU A 66 22.10 6.78 -0.40
CA GLU A 66 22.45 5.42 -0.81
C GLU A 66 21.42 4.81 -1.78
N ASP A 67 20.39 5.56 -2.17
CA ASP A 67 19.29 5.11 -3.06
C ASP A 67 18.62 3.79 -2.61
N LEU A 68 18.42 3.64 -1.30
CA LEU A 68 17.83 2.41 -0.74
C LEU A 68 16.31 2.38 -0.79
N PHE A 69 15.64 3.52 -0.99
CA PHE A 69 14.18 3.60 -1.01
C PHE A 69 13.58 3.38 -2.40
N VAL A 70 12.42 2.75 -2.43
CA VAL A 70 11.50 2.79 -3.58
C VAL A 70 10.75 4.12 -3.60
N GLU A 71 10.27 4.52 -2.42
CA GLU A 71 9.58 5.78 -2.19
C GLU A 71 9.84 6.25 -0.76
N HIS A 72 9.76 7.55 -0.56
CA HIS A 72 9.78 8.15 0.78
C HIS A 72 8.99 9.46 0.79
N THR A 73 8.48 9.82 1.95
CA THR A 73 7.70 11.06 2.15
C THR A 73 8.03 11.67 3.51
N LEU A 74 7.79 12.97 3.63
CA LEU A 74 7.82 13.70 4.91
C LEU A 74 6.36 13.98 5.33
N TYR A 75 5.99 13.45 6.48
CA TYR A 75 4.65 13.67 7.04
C TYR A 75 4.74 14.01 8.52
N ASN A 76 4.13 15.14 8.93
CA ASN A 76 4.15 15.65 10.30
C ASN A 76 5.58 15.70 10.91
N GLY A 77 6.57 16.17 10.15
CA GLY A 77 7.95 16.31 10.59
C GLY A 77 8.76 15.00 10.71
N ASN A 78 8.19 13.87 10.32
CA ASN A 78 8.84 12.58 10.29
C ASN A 78 8.91 12.02 8.87
N TYR A 79 10.01 11.36 8.56
CA TYR A 79 10.15 10.63 7.31
C TYR A 79 9.51 9.24 7.41
N TYR A 80 8.97 8.78 6.29
CA TYR A 80 8.47 7.42 6.08
C TYR A 80 8.93 6.95 4.71
N GLY A 81 9.26 5.67 4.56
CA GLY A 81 9.67 5.16 3.25
C GLY A 81 9.70 3.64 3.19
N SER A 82 9.54 3.12 1.99
CA SER A 82 9.62 1.70 1.67
C SER A 82 10.96 1.42 0.99
N THR A 83 11.78 0.56 1.58
CA THR A 83 13.09 0.22 1.00
C THR A 83 12.98 -0.84 -0.09
N LYS A 84 13.91 -0.83 -1.04
CA LYS A 84 14.05 -1.82 -2.13
C LYS A 84 14.23 -3.24 -1.59
N SER A 85 14.84 -3.39 -0.42
CA SER A 85 15.01 -4.69 0.25
C SER A 85 13.70 -5.33 0.72
N GLN A 86 12.61 -4.55 0.79
CA GLN A 86 11.29 -5.07 1.13
C GLN A 86 10.55 -5.67 -0.08
N ILE A 87 11.08 -5.51 -1.30
CA ILE A 87 10.54 -6.18 -2.50
C ILE A 87 10.94 -7.65 -2.43
N ALA A 88 10.04 -8.46 -1.90
CA ALA A 88 10.27 -9.89 -1.69
C ALA A 88 8.96 -10.67 -1.88
N ASP A 89 9.11 -12.00 -2.01
CA ASP A 89 7.98 -12.92 -2.14
C ASP A 89 7.00 -12.83 -1.00
N ASN A 90 5.74 -13.06 -1.33
CA ASN A 90 4.66 -13.11 -0.37
C ASN A 90 4.57 -11.88 0.52
N ARG A 91 4.93 -10.72 -0.02
CA ARG A 91 4.80 -9.45 0.68
C ARG A 91 3.73 -8.57 0.05
N SER A 92 3.11 -7.76 0.88
CA SER A 92 2.22 -6.68 0.45
C SER A 92 2.63 -5.36 1.08
N VAL A 93 2.42 -4.26 0.36
CA VAL A 93 2.55 -2.91 0.89
C VAL A 93 1.31 -2.11 0.57
N VAL A 94 0.90 -1.26 1.52
CA VAL A 94 -0.18 -0.28 1.34
C VAL A 94 0.46 1.09 1.24
N ILE A 95 0.24 1.76 0.11
CA ILE A 95 0.88 3.03 -0.22
C ILE A 95 -0.16 4.07 -0.70
N ASP A 96 0.23 5.33 -0.70
CA ASP A 96 -0.50 6.43 -1.32
C ASP A 96 -0.27 6.47 -2.85
N LEU A 97 -0.75 7.53 -3.49
CA LEU A 97 -0.64 7.67 -4.94
C LEU A 97 0.80 7.91 -5.40
N GLU A 98 1.57 8.69 -4.67
CA GLU A 98 2.97 8.98 -5.02
C GLU A 98 3.83 7.72 -4.87
N GLY A 99 3.62 6.95 -3.80
CA GLY A 99 4.22 5.64 -3.66
C GLY A 99 3.85 4.70 -4.80
N LEU A 100 2.57 4.70 -5.24
CA LEU A 100 2.14 3.90 -6.38
C LEU A 100 2.87 4.28 -7.67
N LYS A 101 3.06 5.58 -7.92
CA LYS A 101 3.84 6.07 -9.07
C LYS A 101 5.28 5.56 -9.00
N SER A 102 5.91 5.66 -7.82
CA SER A 102 7.28 5.20 -7.58
C SER A 102 7.42 3.70 -7.84
N TYR A 103 6.53 2.88 -7.29
CA TYR A 103 6.53 1.44 -7.54
C TYR A 103 6.26 1.08 -9.01
N SER A 104 5.34 1.79 -9.67
CA SER A 104 5.02 1.57 -11.08
C SER A 104 6.20 1.95 -12.01
N SER A 105 6.98 2.98 -11.65
CA SER A 105 8.13 3.43 -12.44
C SER A 105 9.31 2.47 -12.42
N LEU A 106 9.39 1.57 -11.44
CA LEU A 106 10.43 0.55 -11.39
C LEU A 106 10.38 -0.42 -12.58
N ASN A 107 9.22 -0.53 -13.25
CA ASN A 107 8.99 -1.50 -14.33
C ASN A 107 9.43 -2.93 -13.97
N ASP A 108 9.37 -3.27 -12.70
CA ASP A 108 9.77 -4.56 -12.17
C ASP A 108 8.61 -5.55 -12.25
N LYS A 109 8.75 -6.59 -13.09
CA LYS A 109 7.73 -7.64 -13.25
C LYS A 109 7.38 -8.37 -11.95
N ARG A 110 8.20 -8.25 -10.91
CA ARG A 110 7.94 -8.80 -9.57
C ARG A 110 6.92 -7.99 -8.78
N ILE A 111 6.58 -6.80 -9.22
CA ILE A 111 5.64 -5.89 -8.55
C ILE A 111 4.29 -5.96 -9.25
N VAL A 112 3.26 -6.38 -8.51
CA VAL A 112 1.88 -6.43 -9.01
C VAL A 112 1.08 -5.36 -8.31
N THR A 113 0.71 -4.32 -9.05
CA THR A 113 0.01 -3.14 -8.54
C THR A 113 -1.50 -3.26 -8.65
N PHE A 114 -2.19 -2.95 -7.54
CA PHE A 114 -3.65 -2.94 -7.45
C PHE A 114 -4.13 -1.57 -7.00
N TYR A 115 -5.10 -1.03 -7.71
CA TYR A 115 -5.82 0.16 -7.31
C TYR A 115 -7.23 -0.21 -6.87
N LEU A 116 -7.56 0.05 -5.58
CA LEU A 116 -8.90 -0.16 -5.05
C LEU A 116 -9.75 1.09 -5.25
N SER A 117 -10.77 1.00 -6.09
CA SER A 117 -11.74 2.05 -6.34
C SER A 117 -13.00 1.86 -5.50
N THR A 118 -13.56 2.97 -5.01
CA THR A 118 -14.80 3.02 -4.22
C THR A 118 -15.38 4.41 -4.37
N SER A 119 -16.70 4.53 -4.49
CA SER A 119 -17.37 5.83 -4.55
C SER A 119 -17.15 6.67 -3.30
N GLU A 120 -17.25 7.98 -3.43
CA GLU A 120 -17.10 8.90 -2.30
C GLU A 120 -18.12 8.66 -1.20
N ASP A 121 -19.37 8.39 -1.57
CA ASP A 121 -20.46 8.14 -0.62
C ASP A 121 -20.19 6.91 0.26
N VAL A 122 -19.70 5.84 -0.34
CA VAL A 122 -19.33 4.63 0.41
C VAL A 122 -18.11 4.89 1.28
N ARG A 123 -17.10 5.62 0.79
CA ARG A 123 -15.92 5.98 1.58
C ARG A 123 -16.26 6.89 2.76
N TYR A 124 -17.14 7.88 2.55
CA TYR A 124 -17.64 8.75 3.61
C TYR A 124 -18.31 7.95 4.71
N ARG A 125 -19.26 7.10 4.35
CA ARG A 125 -19.97 6.22 5.30
C ARG A 125 -19.00 5.33 6.08
N ARG A 126 -18.06 4.67 5.41
CA ARG A 126 -17.03 3.85 6.06
C ARG A 126 -16.14 4.63 7.03
N MET A 127 -15.86 5.90 6.75
CA MET A 127 -15.12 6.78 7.67
C MET A 127 -15.92 7.08 8.93
N LEU A 128 -17.20 7.41 8.81
CA LEU A 128 -18.08 7.64 9.96
C LEU A 128 -18.26 6.35 10.81
N GLU A 129 -18.49 5.22 10.17
CA GLU A 129 -18.66 3.92 10.84
C GLU A 129 -17.44 3.51 11.68
N ARG A 130 -16.23 3.90 11.27
CA ARG A 130 -15.01 3.64 12.06
C ARG A 130 -14.71 4.71 13.11
N GLY A 131 -15.54 5.76 13.23
CA GLY A 131 -15.44 6.78 14.25
C GLY A 131 -14.73 8.07 13.85
N ASP A 132 -14.45 8.31 12.55
CA ASP A 132 -13.94 9.61 12.11
C ASP A 132 -15.03 10.68 12.30
N SER A 133 -14.66 11.91 12.65
CA SER A 133 -15.61 13.03 12.66
C SER A 133 -16.06 13.38 11.23
N GLU A 134 -17.26 13.94 11.09
CA GLU A 134 -17.75 14.40 9.78
C GLU A 134 -16.79 15.40 9.11
N ALA A 135 -16.24 16.33 9.89
CA ALA A 135 -15.27 17.31 9.40
C ALA A 135 -13.98 16.65 8.88
N ASP A 136 -13.48 15.63 9.59
CA ASP A 136 -12.30 14.90 9.16
C ASP A 136 -12.58 14.05 7.91
N ALA A 137 -13.76 13.42 7.84
CA ALA A 137 -14.18 12.64 6.68
C ALA A 137 -14.30 13.53 5.44
N GLN A 138 -14.94 14.69 5.53
CA GLN A 138 -15.07 15.64 4.44
C GLN A 138 -13.70 16.18 3.98
N ARG A 139 -12.85 16.60 4.92
CA ARG A 139 -11.49 17.06 4.61
C ARG A 139 -10.68 15.99 3.85
N ARG A 140 -10.81 14.73 4.22
CA ARG A 140 -10.15 13.61 3.54
C ARG A 140 -10.68 13.42 2.12
N LEU A 141 -12.00 13.49 1.91
CA LEU A 141 -12.60 13.38 0.58
C LEU A 141 -12.16 14.52 -0.34
N GLU A 142 -12.14 15.77 0.16
CA GLU A 142 -11.67 16.92 -0.60
C GLU A 142 -10.19 16.77 -1.01
N ASN A 143 -9.36 16.31 -0.10
CA ASN A 143 -7.96 16.04 -0.39
C ASN A 143 -7.81 14.90 -1.42
N ASP A 144 -8.56 13.82 -1.24
CA ASP A 144 -8.56 12.69 -2.17
C ASP A 144 -9.03 13.08 -3.57
N ARG A 145 -10.03 13.96 -3.73
CA ARG A 145 -10.46 14.48 -5.05
C ARG A 145 -9.31 15.12 -5.82
N LYS A 146 -8.45 15.86 -5.12
CA LYS A 146 -7.27 16.51 -5.73
C LYS A 146 -6.21 15.48 -6.09
N ILE A 147 -5.91 14.56 -5.16
CA ILE A 147 -4.85 13.57 -5.33
C ILE A 147 -5.24 12.54 -6.39
N PHE A 148 -6.44 11.95 -6.28
CA PHE A 148 -6.92 10.88 -7.15
C PHE A 148 -7.77 11.36 -8.34
N ALA A 149 -7.60 12.63 -8.76
CA ALA A 149 -8.26 13.14 -9.96
C ALA A 149 -7.98 12.24 -11.17
N SER A 150 -8.93 12.18 -12.08
CA SER A 150 -8.79 11.42 -13.33
C SER A 150 -7.50 11.84 -14.06
N GLY A 151 -6.68 10.89 -14.43
CA GLY A 151 -5.36 11.13 -15.06
C GLY A 151 -4.17 11.13 -14.09
N ASN A 152 -4.37 11.30 -12.78
CA ASN A 152 -3.27 11.23 -11.82
C ASN A 152 -2.87 9.78 -11.47
N ILE A 153 -3.79 8.82 -11.65
CA ILE A 153 -3.54 7.41 -11.32
C ILE A 153 -2.70 6.78 -12.42
N PRO A 154 -1.49 6.28 -12.11
CA PRO A 154 -0.63 5.65 -13.10
C PRO A 154 -1.25 4.36 -13.64
N ASN A 155 -0.62 3.80 -14.68
CA ASN A 155 -0.97 2.45 -15.12
C ASN A 155 -0.70 1.47 -13.99
N VAL A 156 -1.74 0.70 -13.65
CA VAL A 156 -1.67 -0.38 -12.66
C VAL A 156 -2.01 -1.71 -13.31
N ASN A 157 -1.50 -2.80 -12.77
CA ASN A 157 -1.83 -4.12 -13.30
C ASN A 157 -3.32 -4.42 -13.18
N TYR A 158 -3.95 -4.01 -12.06
CA TYR A 158 -5.36 -4.28 -11.82
C TYR A 158 -6.07 -3.13 -11.10
N ARG A 159 -7.32 -2.87 -11.52
CA ARG A 159 -8.27 -2.02 -10.80
C ARG A 159 -9.35 -2.91 -10.24
N ILE A 160 -9.63 -2.78 -8.95
CA ILE A 160 -10.65 -3.57 -8.26
C ILE A 160 -11.69 -2.61 -7.70
N ASP A 161 -12.93 -2.77 -8.13
CA ASP A 161 -14.06 -2.13 -7.47
C ASP A 161 -14.31 -2.83 -6.13
N SER A 162 -14.18 -2.08 -5.05
CA SER A 162 -14.40 -2.54 -3.67
C SER A 162 -15.70 -2.01 -3.04
N GLU A 163 -16.57 -1.41 -3.84
CA GLU A 163 -17.80 -0.78 -3.36
C GLU A 163 -18.80 -1.81 -2.81
N ASN A 164 -19.10 -2.81 -3.62
CA ASN A 164 -20.12 -3.82 -3.34
C ASN A 164 -19.52 -5.18 -2.93
N LYS A 165 -18.28 -5.18 -2.46
CA LYS A 165 -17.57 -6.39 -2.03
C LYS A 165 -17.25 -6.35 -0.55
N THR A 166 -17.32 -7.49 0.10
CA THR A 166 -16.74 -7.67 1.42
C THR A 166 -15.21 -7.57 1.34
N ILE A 167 -14.56 -7.26 2.46
CA ILE A 167 -13.09 -7.23 2.52
C ILE A 167 -12.48 -8.59 2.12
N GLU A 168 -13.13 -9.68 2.49
CA GLU A 168 -12.70 -11.02 2.09
C GLU A 168 -12.76 -11.20 0.57
N GLN A 169 -13.86 -10.81 -0.07
CA GLN A 169 -13.99 -10.88 -1.53
C GLN A 169 -12.96 -10.03 -2.26
N VAL A 170 -12.64 -8.84 -1.72
CA VAL A 170 -11.56 -8.00 -2.26
C VAL A 170 -10.20 -8.69 -2.15
N ALA A 171 -9.90 -9.26 -0.98
CA ALA A 171 -8.64 -9.99 -0.78
C ALA A 171 -8.53 -11.24 -1.66
N ASP A 172 -9.63 -11.98 -1.82
CA ASP A 172 -9.69 -13.16 -2.69
C ASP A 172 -9.43 -12.80 -4.16
N GLU A 173 -10.01 -11.69 -4.62
CA GLU A 173 -9.80 -11.20 -5.98
C GLU A 173 -8.36 -10.73 -6.20
N VAL A 174 -7.79 -9.96 -5.26
CA VAL A 174 -6.38 -9.54 -5.28
C VAL A 174 -5.48 -10.77 -5.37
N TYR A 175 -5.67 -11.76 -4.49
CA TYR A 175 -4.85 -12.96 -4.46
C TYR A 175 -4.96 -13.79 -5.73
N ARG A 176 -6.18 -13.98 -6.25
CA ARG A 176 -6.43 -14.69 -7.50
C ARG A 176 -5.71 -14.05 -8.69
N LEU A 177 -5.80 -12.71 -8.82
CA LEU A 177 -5.17 -11.96 -9.89
C LEU A 177 -3.64 -11.95 -9.73
N TYR A 178 -3.14 -11.83 -8.52
CA TYR A 178 -1.75 -11.97 -8.19
C TYR A 178 -1.20 -13.33 -8.65
N CYS A 179 -1.83 -14.44 -8.26
CA CYS A 179 -1.45 -15.78 -8.69
C CYS A 179 -1.50 -15.97 -10.21
N LYS A 180 -2.47 -15.33 -10.90
CA LYS A 180 -2.55 -15.34 -12.36
C LYS A 180 -1.33 -14.68 -13.00
N THR A 181 -0.94 -13.50 -12.51
CA THR A 181 0.25 -12.79 -12.99
C THR A 181 1.52 -13.60 -12.75
N MET A 182 1.62 -14.23 -11.58
CA MET A 182 2.74 -15.10 -11.23
C MET A 182 2.95 -16.25 -12.20
N LYS A 183 1.86 -16.94 -12.54
CA LYS A 183 1.89 -18.05 -13.48
C LYS A 183 2.32 -17.59 -14.88
N ALA A 184 1.87 -16.41 -15.32
CA ALA A 184 2.24 -15.84 -16.62
C ALA A 184 3.74 -15.51 -16.68
N ILE A 185 4.31 -14.95 -15.59
CA ILE A 185 5.75 -14.63 -15.51
C ILE A 185 6.61 -15.90 -15.45
N SER A 186 6.12 -16.97 -14.81
CA SER A 186 6.88 -18.23 -14.70
C SER A 186 6.94 -19.01 -16.02
N ASN A 187 6.03 -18.73 -16.96
CA ASN A 187 5.93 -19.40 -18.25
C ASN A 187 6.58 -18.60 -19.41
N SER A 188 7.11 -17.41 -19.12
CA SER A 188 7.83 -16.54 -20.05
C SER A 188 9.34 -16.55 -19.77
#